data_6601ac981162bd4af5cd9f8b96ce49a4
#
_entry.id   6601ac981162bd4af5cd9f8b96ce49a4
#
_cell.length_a   1.000
_cell.length_b   1.000
_cell.length_c   1.000
_cell.angle_alpha   90.00
_cell.angle_beta   90.00
_cell.angle_gamma   90.00
#
_symmetry.space_group_name_H-M   'P 1'
#
loop_
_entity.id
_entity.type
_entity.pdbx_description
1 polymer ?
#
loop_
_entity_poly.entity_id
_entity_poly.type
_entity_poly.pdbx_seq_one_letter_code
_entity_poly.pdbx_strand_id
1 'polypeptide(L)'
;RVMVTLFTRPRRFGKTLNMSMMKYFFEIENTEENKKLFDGLAISNKEYMKEQGQYPVIFISFRNIEEENWEDCYFEIKNIISRTYNEFEFLRGTLNQSELAEFDSIWLKKEKADWKGSLKNLTRYLYKYYDRKKVVVLIDEYDTPIIQSYQEKYYKKLISFFKRFYGDVMKDNEYLQFGIMTGILRIAKEGIFSGLNNLKVNTIFSEKYSEYYGLTEEEVLEAVKYYDMEYEMQDIRKWYDGYQFGKSEVYNPWSIINFLNERELKAYWIGVSGNSMINDLLSKGDRHIVENLEKLFNEEIIYKVVRDYTEYKFDSSDIWELFLYSGYLTIAGEKQGEEYPLRLPNKEIQSFFRKIFIEKFIGNYD
;
A
#
# COMPACT_ATOMS: atom_id res chain seq x y z
N ARG A 1 -20.79 -9.76 10.62
CA ARG A 1 -19.66 -10.43 9.95
C ARG A 1 -18.49 -9.47 9.96
N VAL A 2 -17.35 -9.88 10.49
CA VAL A 2 -16.14 -9.02 10.53
C VAL A 2 -15.76 -8.65 9.09
N MET A 3 -15.47 -7.38 8.86
CA MET A 3 -15.08 -6.86 7.56
C MET A 3 -13.56 -6.72 7.48
N VAL A 4 -12.98 -7.26 6.41
CA VAL A 4 -11.58 -7.00 6.07
C VAL A 4 -11.55 -6.22 4.76
N THR A 5 -10.79 -5.14 4.73
CA THR A 5 -10.69 -4.28 3.55
C THR A 5 -9.24 -4.19 3.08
N LEU A 6 -9.02 -4.46 1.81
CA LEU A 6 -7.75 -4.24 1.13
C LEU A 6 -7.87 -3.00 0.24
N PHE A 7 -6.94 -2.07 0.41
CA PHE A 7 -6.77 -0.94 -0.50
C PHE A 7 -5.47 -1.10 -1.29
N THR A 8 -5.58 -1.12 -2.62
CA THR A 8 -4.41 -1.06 -3.49
C THR A 8 -4.36 0.28 -4.20
N ARG A 9 -3.26 0.98 -4.01
CA ARG A 9 -2.99 2.30 -4.63
C ARG A 9 -1.51 2.38 -4.99
N PRO A 10 -1.14 3.17 -5.98
CA PRO A 10 0.25 3.38 -6.33
C PRO A 10 1.11 3.86 -5.15
N ARG A 11 2.41 3.84 -5.31
CA ARG A 11 3.33 4.39 -4.32
C ARG A 11 3.10 5.89 -4.17
N ARG A 12 3.32 6.43 -2.96
CA ARG A 12 3.23 7.88 -2.64
C ARG A 12 1.82 8.48 -2.65
N PHE A 13 0.77 7.65 -2.70
CA PHE A 13 -0.64 8.08 -2.60
C PHE A 13 -1.19 8.04 -1.16
N GLY A 14 -0.37 8.27 -0.16
CA GLY A 14 -0.81 8.46 1.22
C GLY A 14 -1.27 7.19 1.97
N LYS A 15 -1.01 5.97 1.45
CA LYS A 15 -1.45 4.71 2.12
C LYS A 15 -1.02 4.63 3.57
N THR A 16 0.28 4.75 3.84
CA THR A 16 0.84 4.71 5.20
C THR A 16 0.31 5.83 6.08
N LEU A 17 0.12 7.04 5.53
CA LEU A 17 -0.45 8.17 6.24
C LEU A 17 -1.89 7.86 6.68
N ASN A 18 -2.72 7.37 5.79
CA ASN A 18 -4.10 6.95 6.11
C ASN A 18 -4.11 5.84 7.18
N MET A 19 -3.18 4.87 7.09
CA MET A 19 -3.07 3.80 8.09
C MET A 19 -2.66 4.34 9.46
N SER A 20 -1.69 5.26 9.54
CA SER A 20 -1.29 5.88 10.80
C SER A 20 -2.39 6.76 11.38
N MET A 21 -3.11 7.51 10.54
CA MET A 21 -4.28 8.29 10.96
C MET A 21 -5.36 7.39 11.57
N MET A 22 -5.66 6.24 10.95
CA MET A 22 -6.60 5.27 11.51
C MET A 22 -6.09 4.64 12.81
N LYS A 23 -4.78 4.37 12.94
CA LYS A 23 -4.19 3.93 14.20
C LYS A 23 -4.50 4.93 15.31
N TYR A 24 -4.10 6.17 15.16
CA TYR A 24 -4.33 7.22 16.17
C TYR A 24 -5.81 7.50 16.44
N PHE A 25 -6.69 7.34 15.43
CA PHE A 25 -8.11 7.53 15.63
C PHE A 25 -8.73 6.44 16.49
N PHE A 26 -8.41 5.17 16.24
CA PHE A 26 -9.06 4.04 16.92
C PHE A 26 -8.39 3.64 18.23
N GLU A 27 -7.09 3.93 18.39
CA GLU A 27 -6.25 3.44 19.49
C GLU A 27 -6.76 3.88 20.84
N ILE A 28 -6.99 2.89 21.72
CA ILE A 28 -7.49 3.11 23.09
C ILE A 28 -6.43 3.72 24.02
N GLU A 29 -5.16 3.50 23.68
CA GLU A 29 -4.05 4.13 24.39
C GLU A 29 -3.91 5.59 23.93
N ASN A 30 -3.51 6.47 24.85
CA ASN A 30 -3.32 7.91 24.59
C ASN A 30 -4.55 8.60 23.97
N THR A 31 -5.77 8.13 24.27
CA THR A 31 -7.03 8.59 23.68
C THR A 31 -7.18 10.11 23.69
N GLU A 32 -6.90 10.78 24.84
CA GLU A 32 -7.07 12.24 24.96
C GLU A 32 -6.04 13.05 24.18
N GLU A 33 -4.82 12.52 24.02
CA GLU A 33 -3.79 13.13 23.18
C GLU A 33 -4.11 12.94 21.71
N ASN A 34 -4.45 11.72 21.33
CA ASN A 34 -4.79 11.36 19.95
C ASN A 34 -6.02 12.11 19.46
N LYS A 35 -7.01 12.35 20.33
CA LYS A 35 -8.22 13.11 19.99
C LYS A 35 -7.91 14.51 19.45
N LYS A 36 -6.92 15.18 20.02
CA LYS A 36 -6.48 16.53 19.60
C LYS A 36 -5.99 16.58 18.16
N LEU A 37 -5.48 15.46 17.63
CA LEU A 37 -5.03 15.38 16.23
C LEU A 37 -6.19 15.52 15.22
N PHE A 38 -7.42 15.34 15.68
CA PHE A 38 -8.63 15.39 14.85
C PHE A 38 -9.43 16.69 15.05
N ASP A 39 -8.99 17.58 15.96
CA ASP A 39 -9.64 18.87 16.18
C ASP A 39 -9.60 19.74 14.92
N GLY A 40 -10.74 20.30 14.57
CA GLY A 40 -10.87 21.12 13.35
C GLY A 40 -10.99 20.34 12.05
N LEU A 41 -10.76 19.02 12.04
CA LEU A 41 -10.97 18.19 10.86
C LEU A 41 -12.46 17.89 10.66
N ALA A 42 -12.84 17.56 9.42
CA ALA A 42 -14.23 17.26 9.06
C ALA A 42 -14.89 16.17 9.93
N ILE A 43 -14.11 15.24 10.47
CA ILE A 43 -14.59 14.17 11.33
C ILE A 43 -14.98 14.66 12.73
N SER A 44 -14.37 15.74 13.23
CA SER A 44 -14.58 16.23 14.61
C SER A 44 -16.03 16.51 14.95
N ASN A 45 -16.84 16.85 13.96
CA ASN A 45 -18.28 17.14 14.12
C ASN A 45 -19.20 15.99 13.62
N LYS A 46 -18.65 14.79 13.38
CA LYS A 46 -19.42 13.64 12.91
C LYS A 46 -19.71 12.66 14.05
N GLU A 47 -20.78 11.91 13.91
CA GLU A 47 -21.16 10.85 14.85
C GLU A 47 -20.06 9.77 15.01
N TYR A 48 -19.18 9.65 14.02
CA TYR A 48 -18.09 8.69 14.05
C TYR A 48 -17.03 8.98 15.13
N MET A 49 -17.00 10.19 15.70
CA MET A 49 -16.15 10.53 16.85
C MET A 49 -16.41 9.66 18.08
N LYS A 50 -17.57 9.02 18.19
CA LYS A 50 -17.84 8.02 19.25
C LYS A 50 -16.94 6.78 19.18
N GLU A 51 -16.36 6.49 18.02
CA GLU A 51 -15.46 5.35 17.79
C GLU A 51 -13.98 5.72 18.09
N GLN A 52 -13.69 7.02 18.30
CA GLN A 52 -12.34 7.48 18.59
C GLN A 52 -11.85 6.95 19.95
N GLY A 53 -10.66 6.36 19.96
CA GLY A 53 -10.05 5.84 21.19
C GLY A 53 -10.74 4.62 21.80
N GLN A 54 -11.52 3.84 21.01
CA GLN A 54 -12.34 2.77 21.56
C GLN A 54 -11.73 1.37 21.44
N TYR A 55 -10.67 1.18 20.68
CA TYR A 55 -10.17 -0.14 20.32
C TYR A 55 -8.68 -0.33 20.60
N PRO A 56 -8.25 -1.51 21.06
CA PRO A 56 -6.85 -1.90 20.93
C PRO A 56 -6.52 -1.99 19.43
N VAL A 57 -5.38 -1.43 19.02
CA VAL A 57 -4.96 -1.40 17.62
C VAL A 57 -3.62 -2.10 17.45
N ILE A 58 -3.54 -3.09 16.57
CA ILE A 58 -2.28 -3.67 16.11
C ILE A 58 -1.95 -3.05 14.76
N PHE A 59 -0.79 -2.42 14.64
CA PHE A 59 -0.29 -1.87 13.38
C PHE A 59 1.02 -2.56 12.99
N ILE A 60 1.05 -3.15 11.79
CA ILE A 60 2.25 -3.80 11.24
C ILE A 60 2.51 -3.25 9.85
N SER A 61 3.77 -2.90 9.56
CA SER A 61 4.22 -2.51 8.22
C SER A 61 5.35 -3.41 7.73
N PHE A 62 5.21 -3.92 6.51
CA PHE A 62 6.23 -4.74 5.83
C PHE A 62 7.07 -3.94 4.82
N ARG A 63 7.03 -2.61 4.92
CA ARG A 63 7.61 -1.68 3.94
C ARG A 63 9.08 -1.93 3.58
N ASN A 64 9.88 -2.38 4.53
CA ASN A 64 11.33 -2.48 4.37
C ASN A 64 11.82 -3.92 4.16
N ILE A 65 10.92 -4.88 3.84
CA ILE A 65 11.33 -6.25 3.58
C ILE A 65 11.59 -6.41 2.09
N GLU A 66 12.84 -6.21 1.69
CA GLU A 66 13.33 -6.32 0.31
C GLU A 66 14.58 -7.23 0.27
N GLU A 67 14.46 -8.46 0.82
CA GLU A 67 15.57 -9.36 1.03
C GLU A 67 15.77 -10.31 -0.18
N GLU A 68 17.02 -10.66 -0.44
CA GLU A 68 17.42 -11.50 -1.59
C GLU A 68 17.17 -13.00 -1.40
N ASN A 69 16.91 -13.43 -0.17
CA ASN A 69 16.66 -14.85 0.13
C ASN A 69 15.60 -15.02 1.22
N TRP A 70 15.09 -16.26 1.32
CA TRP A 70 14.05 -16.60 2.28
C TRP A 70 14.49 -16.47 3.74
N GLU A 71 15.70 -16.85 4.05
CA GLU A 71 16.24 -16.92 5.40
C GLU A 71 16.28 -15.52 6.02
N ASP A 72 16.79 -14.54 5.28
CA ASP A 72 16.85 -13.13 5.70
C ASP A 72 15.45 -12.50 5.70
N CYS A 73 14.63 -12.76 4.69
CA CYS A 73 13.24 -12.29 4.66
C CYS A 73 12.46 -12.81 5.88
N TYR A 74 12.58 -14.08 6.21
CA TYR A 74 11.92 -14.67 7.36
C TYR A 74 12.47 -14.13 8.68
N PHE A 75 13.76 -13.83 8.75
CA PHE A 75 14.37 -13.18 9.89
C PHE A 75 13.78 -11.78 10.12
N GLU A 76 13.65 -10.97 9.06
CA GLU A 76 13.06 -9.63 9.17
C GLU A 76 11.56 -9.68 9.50
N ILE A 77 10.79 -10.61 8.95
CA ILE A 77 9.40 -10.84 9.36
C ILE A 77 9.33 -11.14 10.87
N LYS A 78 10.19 -12.02 11.38
CA LYS A 78 10.24 -12.31 12.83
C LYS A 78 10.61 -11.09 13.66
N ASN A 79 11.52 -10.26 13.17
CA ASN A 79 11.91 -9.00 13.83
C ASN A 79 10.73 -8.04 13.95
N ILE A 80 9.96 -7.86 12.87
CA ILE A 80 8.77 -7.00 12.87
C ILE A 80 7.73 -7.53 13.88
N ILE A 81 7.42 -8.82 13.81
CA ILE A 81 6.44 -9.44 14.73
C ILE A 81 6.90 -9.31 16.19
N SER A 82 8.17 -9.59 16.48
CA SER A 82 8.72 -9.47 17.83
C SER A 82 8.67 -8.03 18.34
N ARG A 83 8.97 -7.01 17.51
CA ARG A 83 8.83 -5.60 17.86
C ARG A 83 7.37 -5.23 18.14
N THR A 84 6.43 -5.74 17.35
CA THR A 84 5.00 -5.56 17.62
C THR A 84 4.60 -6.14 18.97
N TYR A 85 5.10 -7.32 19.35
CA TYR A 85 4.88 -7.89 20.68
C TYR A 85 5.50 -7.03 21.79
N ASN A 86 6.64 -6.40 21.54
CA ASN A 86 7.30 -5.51 22.51
C ASN A 86 6.46 -4.25 22.79
N GLU A 87 5.71 -3.73 21.81
CA GLU A 87 4.78 -2.60 22.04
C GLU A 87 3.70 -2.97 23.07
N PHE A 88 3.38 -4.25 23.22
CA PHE A 88 2.39 -4.80 24.15
C PHE A 88 3.01 -5.58 25.32
N GLU A 89 4.22 -5.26 25.73
CA GLU A 89 4.93 -5.92 26.84
C GLU A 89 4.11 -5.93 28.15
N PHE A 90 3.29 -4.91 28.38
CA PHE A 90 2.43 -4.81 29.55
C PHE A 90 1.45 -6.00 29.71
N LEU A 91 1.09 -6.68 28.64
CA LEU A 91 0.23 -7.87 28.68
C LEU A 91 0.82 -9.02 29.51
N ARG A 92 2.16 -9.09 29.63
CA ARG A 92 2.86 -10.19 30.33
C ARG A 92 2.39 -10.36 31.78
N GLY A 93 1.99 -9.27 32.44
CA GLY A 93 1.50 -9.28 33.81
C GLY A 93 0.10 -9.87 33.98
N THR A 94 -0.64 -10.11 32.89
CA THR A 94 -2.03 -10.56 32.91
C THR A 94 -2.26 -11.92 32.26
N LEU A 95 -1.24 -12.45 31.58
CA LEU A 95 -1.29 -13.74 30.90
C LEU A 95 -1.12 -14.90 31.91
N ASN A 96 -1.84 -16.00 31.70
CA ASN A 96 -1.58 -17.22 32.42
C ASN A 96 -0.23 -17.84 31.99
N GLN A 97 0.25 -18.84 32.74
CA GLN A 97 1.59 -19.41 32.51
C GLN A 97 1.80 -19.94 31.07
N SER A 98 0.80 -20.56 30.46
CA SER A 98 0.89 -21.08 29.08
C SER A 98 0.90 -19.93 28.08
N GLU A 99 0.01 -18.95 28.21
CA GLU A 99 -0.06 -17.77 27.36
C GLU A 99 1.22 -16.91 27.45
N LEU A 100 1.78 -16.78 28.67
CA LEU A 100 3.05 -16.09 28.86
C LEU A 100 4.20 -16.80 28.16
N ALA A 101 4.24 -18.12 28.23
CA ALA A 101 5.25 -18.92 27.52
C ALA A 101 5.15 -18.77 25.99
N GLU A 102 3.92 -18.74 25.45
CA GLU A 102 3.65 -18.46 24.03
C GLU A 102 4.08 -17.04 23.67
N PHE A 103 3.67 -16.04 24.43
CA PHE A 103 4.03 -14.63 24.23
C PHE A 103 5.55 -14.44 24.23
N ASP A 104 6.22 -14.94 25.27
CA ASP A 104 7.67 -14.86 25.43
C ASP A 104 8.42 -15.61 24.32
N SER A 105 7.83 -16.64 23.73
CA SER A 105 8.45 -17.36 22.62
C SER A 105 8.57 -16.50 21.36
N ILE A 106 7.59 -15.65 21.09
CA ILE A 106 7.60 -14.68 20.00
C ILE A 106 8.47 -13.45 20.38
N TRP A 107 8.24 -12.89 21.53
CA TRP A 107 8.96 -11.70 22.01
C TRP A 107 10.48 -11.90 22.05
N LEU A 108 10.93 -13.04 22.56
CA LEU A 108 12.35 -13.43 22.66
C LEU A 108 12.87 -14.13 21.40
N LYS A 109 12.11 -14.18 20.33
CA LYS A 109 12.49 -14.78 19.03
C LYS A 109 12.95 -16.24 19.13
N LYS A 110 12.28 -17.06 19.95
CA LYS A 110 12.63 -18.48 20.06
C LYS A 110 12.41 -19.22 18.74
N GLU A 111 13.30 -20.13 18.41
CA GLU A 111 13.30 -20.84 17.12
C GLU A 111 11.99 -21.59 16.84
N LYS A 112 11.43 -22.26 17.84
CA LYS A 112 10.20 -23.08 17.74
C LYS A 112 8.91 -22.31 18.06
N ALA A 113 8.93 -20.97 18.04
CA ALA A 113 7.73 -20.17 18.26
C ALA A 113 6.71 -20.33 17.12
N ASP A 114 5.41 -20.23 17.41
CA ASP A 114 4.35 -20.23 16.39
C ASP A 114 4.20 -18.85 15.72
N TRP A 115 5.15 -18.53 14.86
CA TRP A 115 5.19 -17.27 14.14
C TRP A 115 3.97 -17.04 13.26
N LYS A 116 3.40 -18.10 12.69
CA LYS A 116 2.23 -18.02 11.80
C LYS A 116 0.95 -17.68 12.55
N GLY A 117 0.79 -18.17 13.79
CA GLY A 117 -0.36 -17.89 14.64
C GLY A 117 -0.19 -16.66 15.53
N SER A 118 0.98 -16.03 15.52
CA SER A 118 1.36 -14.95 16.46
C SER A 118 0.37 -13.79 16.46
N LEU A 119 -0.03 -13.29 15.29
CA LEU A 119 -0.90 -12.12 15.19
C LEU A 119 -2.31 -12.41 15.75
N LYS A 120 -2.86 -13.59 15.49
CA LYS A 120 -4.13 -14.02 16.09
C LYS A 120 -4.03 -14.15 17.61
N ASN A 121 -2.93 -14.73 18.11
CA ASN A 121 -2.70 -14.83 19.55
C ASN A 121 -2.63 -13.47 20.22
N LEU A 122 -1.94 -12.50 19.59
CA LEU A 122 -1.88 -11.14 20.10
C LEU A 122 -3.27 -10.48 20.18
N THR A 123 -4.15 -10.69 19.17
CA THR A 123 -5.53 -10.19 19.26
C THR A 123 -6.29 -10.83 20.43
N ARG A 124 -6.07 -12.11 20.73
CA ARG A 124 -6.68 -12.80 21.88
C ARG A 124 -6.23 -12.21 23.21
N TYR A 125 -4.93 -11.91 23.34
CA TYR A 125 -4.39 -11.34 24.58
C TYR A 125 -4.91 -9.92 24.83
N LEU A 126 -4.92 -9.07 23.80
CA LEU A 126 -5.48 -7.72 23.87
C LEU A 126 -6.98 -7.72 24.19
N TYR A 127 -7.74 -8.60 23.55
CA TYR A 127 -9.17 -8.76 23.83
C TYR A 127 -9.44 -9.10 25.31
N LYS A 128 -8.63 -9.99 25.90
CA LYS A 128 -8.73 -10.33 27.33
C LYS A 128 -8.34 -9.15 28.22
N TYR A 129 -7.26 -8.46 27.90
CA TYR A 129 -6.75 -7.35 28.70
C TYR A 129 -7.73 -6.17 28.73
N TYR A 130 -8.31 -5.81 27.59
CA TYR A 130 -9.25 -4.69 27.47
C TYR A 130 -10.71 -5.11 27.66
N ASP A 131 -11.00 -6.01 28.56
CA ASP A 131 -12.33 -6.43 28.96
C ASP A 131 -13.26 -6.74 27.77
N ARG A 132 -12.81 -7.63 26.90
CA ARG A 132 -13.47 -8.11 25.68
C ARG A 132 -13.69 -7.05 24.59
N LYS A 133 -12.96 -5.95 24.60
CA LYS A 133 -12.91 -5.06 23.45
C LYS A 133 -12.22 -5.73 22.27
N LYS A 134 -12.87 -5.74 21.13
CA LYS A 134 -12.33 -6.32 19.92
C LYS A 134 -11.19 -5.46 19.35
N VAL A 135 -10.27 -6.09 18.65
CA VAL A 135 -9.02 -5.50 18.18
C VAL A 135 -9.15 -5.05 16.74
N VAL A 136 -8.66 -3.86 16.42
CA VAL A 136 -8.44 -3.40 15.05
C VAL A 136 -7.06 -3.85 14.59
N VAL A 137 -6.95 -4.43 13.39
CA VAL A 137 -5.67 -4.87 12.82
C VAL A 137 -5.41 -4.12 11.52
N LEU A 138 -4.31 -3.40 11.48
CA LEU A 138 -3.85 -2.58 10.36
C LEU A 138 -2.54 -3.15 9.81
N ILE A 139 -2.51 -3.54 8.52
CA ILE A 139 -1.34 -4.12 7.86
C ILE A 139 -0.97 -3.26 6.66
N ASP A 140 0.15 -2.56 6.75
CA ASP A 140 0.63 -1.68 5.69
C ASP A 140 1.67 -2.39 4.81
N GLU A 141 1.59 -2.14 3.50
CA GLU A 141 2.47 -2.69 2.46
C GLU A 141 2.60 -4.23 2.52
N TYR A 142 1.45 -4.92 2.60
CA TYR A 142 1.36 -6.37 2.74
C TYR A 142 2.06 -7.14 1.62
N ASP A 143 2.18 -6.52 0.46
CA ASP A 143 2.67 -7.13 -0.78
C ASP A 143 4.16 -6.86 -1.07
N THR A 144 4.82 -5.95 -0.34
CA THR A 144 6.25 -5.65 -0.53
C THR A 144 7.13 -6.91 -0.48
N PRO A 145 7.08 -7.75 0.57
CA PRO A 145 7.90 -8.96 0.59
C PRO A 145 7.46 -9.99 -0.47
N ILE A 146 6.20 -9.93 -0.93
CA ILE A 146 5.70 -10.85 -1.95
C ILE A 146 6.28 -10.50 -3.31
N ILE A 147 6.28 -9.21 -3.66
CA ILE A 147 6.87 -8.71 -4.90
C ILE A 147 8.35 -9.09 -4.95
N GLN A 148 9.09 -8.85 -3.88
CA GLN A 148 10.51 -9.21 -3.76
C GLN A 148 10.74 -10.72 -3.90
N SER A 149 9.93 -11.54 -3.25
CA SER A 149 10.08 -12.99 -3.27
C SER A 149 9.92 -13.63 -4.65
N TYR A 150 9.21 -12.96 -5.56
CA TYR A 150 9.10 -13.38 -6.96
C TYR A 150 10.43 -13.19 -7.70
N GLN A 151 11.05 -12.04 -7.54
CA GLN A 151 12.34 -11.74 -8.15
C GLN A 151 13.41 -12.72 -7.67
N GLU A 152 13.43 -13.03 -6.38
CA GLU A 152 14.44 -13.85 -5.70
C GLU A 152 14.04 -15.33 -5.55
N LYS A 153 12.97 -15.78 -6.20
CA LYS A 153 12.55 -17.19 -6.34
C LYS A 153 12.19 -17.93 -5.04
N TYR A 154 11.90 -17.24 -3.95
CA TYR A 154 11.42 -17.88 -2.70
C TYR A 154 9.90 -17.70 -2.45
N TYR A 155 9.15 -17.24 -3.44
CA TYR A 155 7.72 -16.94 -3.40
C TYR A 155 6.88 -18.04 -2.71
N LYS A 156 7.09 -19.32 -3.07
CA LYS A 156 6.30 -20.44 -2.49
C LYS A 156 6.44 -20.55 -0.98
N LYS A 157 7.64 -20.32 -0.43
CA LYS A 157 7.90 -20.35 1.02
C LYS A 157 7.17 -19.19 1.71
N LEU A 158 7.25 -17.99 1.14
CA LEU A 158 6.64 -16.79 1.67
C LEU A 158 5.11 -16.88 1.66
N ILE A 159 4.49 -17.30 0.55
CA ILE A 159 3.05 -17.48 0.45
C ILE A 159 2.54 -18.51 1.45
N SER A 160 3.26 -19.61 1.64
CA SER A 160 2.91 -20.61 2.67
C SER A 160 2.91 -20.03 4.08
N PHE A 161 3.79 -19.08 4.36
CA PHE A 161 3.82 -18.37 5.63
C PHE A 161 2.62 -17.40 5.74
N PHE A 162 2.48 -16.47 4.80
CA PHE A 162 1.46 -15.41 4.86
C PHE A 162 0.03 -15.93 4.74
N LYS A 163 -0.19 -17.03 4.02
CA LYS A 163 -1.51 -17.66 3.93
C LYS A 163 -2.08 -18.02 5.31
N ARG A 164 -1.25 -18.58 6.20
CA ARG A 164 -1.67 -18.86 7.58
C ARG A 164 -1.64 -17.59 8.44
N PHE A 165 -0.62 -16.79 8.34
CA PHE A 165 -0.44 -15.56 9.14
C PHE A 165 -1.60 -14.60 8.98
N TYR A 166 -1.96 -14.24 7.73
CA TYR A 166 -3.12 -13.38 7.45
C TYR A 166 -4.44 -14.13 7.61
N GLY A 167 -4.48 -15.41 7.21
CA GLY A 167 -5.68 -16.23 7.32
C GLY A 167 -6.16 -16.37 8.76
N ASP A 168 -5.29 -16.71 9.68
CA ASP A 168 -5.62 -16.93 11.10
C ASP A 168 -6.15 -15.65 11.76
N VAL A 169 -5.61 -14.49 11.43
CA VAL A 169 -6.05 -13.22 12.05
C VAL A 169 -7.27 -12.60 11.37
N MET A 170 -7.41 -12.73 10.04
CA MET A 170 -8.45 -12.03 9.27
C MET A 170 -9.70 -12.90 9.04
N LYS A 171 -9.60 -14.23 9.18
CA LYS A 171 -10.71 -15.15 8.98
C LYS A 171 -11.19 -15.72 10.31
N ASP A 172 -12.51 -15.70 10.52
CA ASP A 172 -13.17 -16.37 11.66
C ASP A 172 -12.49 -16.07 13.01
N ASN A 173 -11.92 -14.90 13.17
CA ASN A 173 -11.29 -14.42 14.40
C ASN A 173 -12.33 -13.64 15.23
N GLU A 174 -12.79 -14.23 16.31
CA GLU A 174 -13.79 -13.62 17.18
C GLU A 174 -13.31 -12.37 17.92
N TYR A 175 -11.99 -12.21 18.06
CA TYR A 175 -11.33 -11.08 18.71
C TYR A 175 -11.16 -9.88 17.79
N LEU A 176 -11.35 -10.05 16.49
CA LEU A 176 -11.18 -9.00 15.49
C LEU A 176 -12.43 -8.13 15.37
N GLN A 177 -12.27 -6.81 15.44
CA GLN A 177 -13.31 -5.82 15.12
C GLN A 177 -13.43 -5.66 13.61
N PHE A 178 -12.35 -5.27 12.97
CA PHE A 178 -12.14 -5.23 11.52
C PHE A 178 -10.64 -5.24 11.20
N GLY A 179 -10.33 -5.55 9.95
CA GLY A 179 -8.96 -5.50 9.43
C GLY A 179 -8.84 -4.59 8.22
N ILE A 180 -7.76 -3.85 8.12
CA ILE A 180 -7.41 -3.06 6.93
C ILE A 180 -6.01 -3.44 6.48
N MET A 181 -5.87 -3.64 5.18
CA MET A 181 -4.59 -3.94 4.53
C MET A 181 -4.35 -2.94 3.41
N THR A 182 -3.10 -2.52 3.22
CA THR A 182 -2.71 -1.69 2.09
C THR A 182 -1.54 -2.30 1.32
N GLY A 183 -1.53 -2.04 0.02
CA GLY A 183 -0.47 -2.48 -0.90
C GLY A 183 -0.55 -1.76 -2.25
N ILE A 184 0.25 -2.21 -3.19
CA ILE A 184 0.25 -1.72 -4.57
C ILE A 184 -0.56 -2.69 -5.44
N LEU A 185 -0.32 -3.98 -5.28
CA LEU A 185 -0.90 -5.04 -6.10
C LEU A 185 -2.02 -5.77 -5.36
N ARG A 186 -2.97 -6.29 -6.11
CA ARG A 186 -3.91 -7.29 -5.63
C ARG A 186 -3.41 -8.67 -6.00
N ILE A 187 -2.73 -9.33 -5.07
CA ILE A 187 -2.27 -10.71 -5.25
C ILE A 187 -3.48 -11.65 -5.34
N ALA A 188 -3.44 -12.61 -6.26
CA ALA A 188 -4.55 -13.50 -6.55
C ALA A 188 -5.12 -14.19 -5.30
N LYS A 189 -6.44 -14.33 -5.29
CA LYS A 189 -7.20 -14.88 -4.16
C LYS A 189 -6.78 -16.30 -3.79
N GLU A 190 -6.31 -17.09 -4.76
CA GLU A 190 -5.90 -18.48 -4.57
C GLU A 190 -4.58 -18.62 -3.78
N GLY A 191 -3.77 -17.57 -3.71
CA GLY A 191 -2.56 -17.54 -2.90
C GLY A 191 -2.86 -17.26 -1.43
N ILE A 192 -2.73 -15.99 -1.04
CA ILE A 192 -2.80 -15.54 0.37
C ILE A 192 -4.23 -15.49 0.90
N PHE A 193 -5.17 -15.09 0.05
CA PHE A 193 -6.55 -14.80 0.44
C PHE A 193 -7.56 -15.91 0.13
N SER A 194 -7.10 -17.11 -0.22
CA SER A 194 -7.97 -18.24 -0.64
C SER A 194 -9.02 -18.63 0.39
N GLY A 195 -8.82 -18.28 1.65
CA GLY A 195 -9.77 -18.54 2.73
C GLY A 195 -10.61 -17.35 3.17
N LEU A 196 -10.34 -16.13 2.68
CA LEU A 196 -11.01 -14.90 3.14
C LEU A 196 -12.27 -14.61 2.33
N ASN A 197 -13.42 -15.11 2.80
CA ASN A 197 -14.72 -14.85 2.16
C ASN A 197 -15.30 -13.46 2.49
N ASN A 198 -14.70 -12.74 3.45
CA ASN A 198 -15.12 -11.44 3.96
C ASN A 198 -14.21 -10.29 3.50
N LEU A 199 -13.29 -10.54 2.57
CA LEU A 199 -12.37 -9.53 2.04
C LEU A 199 -13.10 -8.63 1.02
N LYS A 200 -13.14 -7.32 1.28
CA LYS A 200 -13.49 -6.28 0.31
C LYS A 200 -12.22 -5.68 -0.26
N VAL A 201 -12.12 -5.64 -1.58
CA VAL A 201 -10.97 -5.08 -2.26
C VAL A 201 -11.37 -3.78 -2.94
N ASN A 202 -10.57 -2.72 -2.74
CA ASN A 202 -10.72 -1.43 -3.39
C ASN A 202 -9.42 -1.13 -4.14
N THR A 203 -9.47 -1.28 -5.45
CA THR A 203 -8.36 -1.00 -6.36
C THR A 203 -8.52 0.37 -7.01
N ILE A 204 -7.63 0.72 -7.92
CA ILE A 204 -7.73 1.94 -8.73
C ILE A 204 -9.01 1.98 -9.59
N PHE A 205 -9.66 0.83 -9.85
CA PHE A 205 -10.92 0.76 -10.58
C PHE A 205 -12.15 1.03 -9.72
N SER A 206 -12.01 1.05 -8.39
CA SER A 206 -13.13 1.19 -7.47
C SER A 206 -13.56 2.66 -7.35
N GLU A 207 -14.86 2.94 -7.56
CA GLU A 207 -15.41 4.29 -7.35
C GLU A 207 -15.41 4.67 -5.86
N LYS A 208 -15.69 3.69 -5.00
CA LYS A 208 -15.67 3.92 -3.56
C LYS A 208 -14.24 4.18 -3.07
N TYR A 209 -14.06 5.24 -2.30
CA TYR A 209 -12.77 5.70 -1.77
C TYR A 209 -11.77 6.18 -2.84
N SER A 210 -12.21 6.58 -4.02
CA SER A 210 -11.34 7.07 -5.10
C SER A 210 -10.61 8.36 -4.72
N GLU A 211 -11.24 9.25 -3.97
CA GLU A 211 -10.70 10.57 -3.58
C GLU A 211 -9.83 10.55 -2.31
N TYR A 212 -9.89 9.47 -1.51
CA TYR A 212 -9.19 9.43 -0.21
C TYR A 212 -7.71 9.02 -0.30
N TYR A 213 -7.25 8.66 -1.47
CA TYR A 213 -5.87 8.28 -1.75
C TYR A 213 -5.36 9.12 -2.92
N GLY A 214 -4.95 10.32 -2.64
CA GLY A 214 -4.60 11.36 -3.58
C GLY A 214 -5.05 12.70 -3.02
N LEU A 215 -4.82 13.77 -3.75
CA LEU A 215 -5.39 15.09 -3.49
C LEU A 215 -6.33 15.44 -4.62
N THR A 216 -7.50 15.96 -4.30
CA THR A 216 -8.43 16.54 -5.28
C THR A 216 -7.93 17.89 -5.78
N GLU A 217 -8.46 18.36 -6.91
CA GLU A 217 -8.12 19.68 -7.42
C GLU A 217 -8.44 20.79 -6.43
N GLU A 218 -9.57 20.68 -5.73
CA GLU A 218 -9.99 21.67 -4.72
C GLU A 218 -8.99 21.74 -3.57
N GLU A 219 -8.53 20.58 -3.07
CA GLU A 219 -7.52 20.50 -2.00
C GLU A 219 -6.18 21.08 -2.44
N VAL A 220 -5.75 20.81 -3.68
CA VAL A 220 -4.52 21.40 -4.23
C VAL A 220 -4.64 22.91 -4.39
N LEU A 221 -5.78 23.40 -4.89
CA LEU A 221 -6.05 24.83 -5.05
C LEU A 221 -6.06 25.55 -3.69
N GLU A 222 -6.68 24.96 -2.67
CA GLU A 222 -6.67 25.49 -1.30
C GLU A 222 -5.25 25.55 -0.73
N ALA A 223 -4.44 24.49 -0.93
CA ALA A 223 -3.07 24.44 -0.47
C ALA A 223 -2.20 25.51 -1.17
N VAL A 224 -2.31 25.67 -2.49
CA VAL A 224 -1.58 26.69 -3.26
C VAL A 224 -1.93 28.11 -2.76
N LYS A 225 -3.20 28.39 -2.48
CA LYS A 225 -3.65 29.65 -1.89
C LYS A 225 -3.12 29.86 -0.48
N TYR A 226 -3.14 28.82 0.36
CA TYR A 226 -2.65 28.89 1.74
C TYR A 226 -1.16 29.25 1.82
N TYR A 227 -0.36 28.72 0.88
CA TYR A 227 1.08 29.02 0.80
C TYR A 227 1.41 30.28 0.00
N ASP A 228 0.40 31.06 -0.44
CA ASP A 228 0.55 32.29 -1.22
C ASP A 228 1.50 32.10 -2.41
N MET A 229 1.19 31.10 -3.23
CA MET A 229 2.01 30.75 -4.39
C MET A 229 1.41 31.33 -5.67
N GLU A 230 2.21 32.09 -6.39
CA GLU A 230 1.86 32.64 -7.71
C GLU A 230 2.15 31.61 -8.82
N TYR A 231 1.33 30.55 -8.91
CA TYR A 231 1.43 29.55 -9.97
C TYR A 231 0.09 29.37 -10.68
N GLU A 232 0.17 29.22 -12.00
CA GLU A 232 -0.97 28.83 -12.80
C GLU A 232 -1.35 27.38 -12.52
N MET A 233 -2.60 27.13 -12.11
CA MET A 233 -3.09 25.76 -11.87
C MET A 233 -2.90 24.85 -13.08
N GLN A 234 -2.89 25.43 -14.28
CA GLN A 234 -2.64 24.67 -15.51
C GLN A 234 -1.25 24.01 -15.53
N ASP A 235 -0.23 24.69 -15.02
CA ASP A 235 1.13 24.14 -14.94
C ASP A 235 1.22 23.07 -13.86
N ILE A 236 0.57 23.26 -12.72
CA ILE A 236 0.50 22.27 -11.64
C ILE A 236 -0.20 20.98 -12.13
N ARG A 237 -1.34 21.11 -12.83
CA ARG A 237 -2.03 19.97 -13.47
C ARG A 237 -1.10 19.25 -14.42
N LYS A 238 -0.46 19.95 -15.32
CA LYS A 238 0.45 19.36 -16.32
C LYS A 238 1.56 18.52 -15.68
N TRP A 239 2.05 18.91 -14.51
CA TRP A 239 3.15 18.26 -13.83
C TRP A 239 2.71 17.11 -12.92
N TYR A 240 1.58 17.20 -12.20
CA TYR A 240 1.30 16.35 -11.06
C TYR A 240 -0.09 15.70 -11.04
N ASP A 241 -0.99 16.12 -11.91
CA ASP A 241 -2.33 15.57 -12.04
C ASP A 241 -2.38 14.34 -12.93
N GLY A 242 -3.60 13.87 -13.22
CA GLY A 242 -3.90 12.89 -14.26
C GLY A 242 -3.97 11.44 -13.79
N TYR A 243 -4.02 11.19 -12.50
CA TYR A 243 -4.24 9.85 -11.97
C TYR A 243 -5.74 9.56 -11.84
N GLN A 244 -6.25 8.65 -12.66
CA GLN A 244 -7.66 8.25 -12.65
C GLN A 244 -7.88 7.10 -11.66
N PHE A 245 -8.63 7.33 -10.58
CA PHE A 245 -9.11 6.30 -9.67
C PHE A 245 -10.63 6.25 -9.70
N GLY A 246 -11.22 5.13 -10.11
CA GLY A 246 -12.66 5.05 -10.37
C GLY A 246 -13.13 6.19 -11.28
N LYS A 247 -13.97 7.08 -10.74
CA LYS A 247 -14.45 8.28 -11.46
C LYS A 247 -13.71 9.56 -11.09
N SER A 248 -12.78 9.53 -10.15
CA SER A 248 -12.08 10.71 -9.65
C SER A 248 -10.71 10.84 -10.28
N GLU A 249 -10.35 12.03 -10.69
CA GLU A 249 -8.98 12.40 -11.07
C GLU A 249 -8.29 13.03 -9.85
N VAL A 250 -7.07 12.61 -9.57
CA VAL A 250 -6.36 13.02 -8.36
C VAL A 250 -4.89 13.29 -8.64
N TYR A 251 -4.32 14.17 -7.82
CA TYR A 251 -2.90 14.51 -7.80
C TYR A 251 -2.11 13.56 -6.90
N ASN A 252 -0.83 13.34 -7.22
CA ASN A 252 0.08 12.63 -6.33
C ASN A 252 0.41 13.50 -5.10
N PRO A 253 0.05 13.10 -3.88
CA PRO A 253 0.27 13.91 -2.68
C PRO A 253 1.75 14.21 -2.41
N TRP A 254 2.64 13.25 -2.67
CA TRP A 254 4.07 13.44 -2.47
C TRP A 254 4.63 14.56 -3.36
N SER A 255 4.26 14.55 -4.64
CA SER A 255 4.72 15.55 -5.59
C SER A 255 4.17 16.94 -5.24
N ILE A 256 2.90 17.03 -4.88
CA ILE A 256 2.29 18.31 -4.45
C ILE A 256 2.94 18.85 -3.17
N ILE A 257 3.12 18.02 -2.13
CA ILE A 257 3.75 18.48 -0.87
C ILE A 257 5.17 18.99 -1.11
N ASN A 258 5.97 18.28 -1.91
CA ASN A 258 7.32 18.73 -2.22
C ASN A 258 7.32 19.99 -3.10
N PHE A 259 6.42 20.10 -4.07
CA PHE A 259 6.24 21.31 -4.85
C PHE A 259 5.89 22.53 -3.97
N LEU A 260 4.95 22.38 -3.04
CA LEU A 260 4.58 23.44 -2.10
C LEU A 260 5.77 23.87 -1.22
N ASN A 261 6.61 22.91 -0.82
CA ASN A 261 7.78 23.18 0.02
C ASN A 261 8.94 23.83 -0.75
N GLU A 262 9.25 23.34 -1.95
CA GLU A 262 10.40 23.81 -2.73
C GLU A 262 10.08 24.94 -3.71
N ARG A 263 8.81 25.14 -4.03
CA ARG A 263 8.32 26.15 -4.98
C ARG A 263 8.93 26.04 -6.37
N GLU A 264 9.15 24.80 -6.84
CA GLU A 264 9.75 24.51 -8.14
C GLU A 264 8.98 23.36 -8.82
N LEU A 265 8.64 23.53 -10.11
CA LEU A 265 8.01 22.49 -10.92
C LEU A 265 9.08 21.54 -11.45
N LYS A 266 9.22 20.36 -10.82
CA LYS A 266 10.15 19.30 -11.22
C LYS A 266 9.65 17.92 -10.82
N ALA A 267 10.35 16.89 -11.24
CA ALA A 267 10.02 15.51 -10.88
C ALA A 267 10.47 15.17 -9.44
N TYR A 268 9.52 15.00 -8.53
CA TYR A 268 9.76 14.67 -7.12
C TYR A 268 9.58 13.18 -6.80
N TRP A 269 8.67 12.52 -7.50
CA TRP A 269 8.29 11.13 -7.19
C TRP A 269 9.34 10.11 -7.63
N ILE A 270 10.05 10.41 -8.69
CA ILE A 270 10.88 9.48 -9.46
C ILE A 270 12.23 9.16 -8.80
N GLY A 271 12.78 10.09 -8.02
CA GLY A 271 14.11 9.94 -7.41
C GLY A 271 14.17 9.07 -6.16
N VAL A 272 13.05 8.56 -5.64
CA VAL A 272 12.96 8.11 -4.23
C VAL A 272 12.50 6.65 -4.07
N SER A 273 12.07 5.95 -5.13
CA SER A 273 11.56 4.58 -4.97
C SER A 273 12.25 3.58 -5.88
N GLY A 274 12.47 2.37 -5.36
CA GLY A 274 13.09 1.26 -6.06
C GLY A 274 12.37 0.94 -7.38
N ASN A 275 12.94 1.44 -8.46
CA ASN A 275 12.48 1.17 -9.82
C ASN A 275 13.12 -0.11 -10.38
N SER A 276 13.78 -0.90 -9.52
CA SER A 276 14.56 -2.09 -9.92
C SER A 276 13.71 -3.09 -10.72
N MET A 277 12.52 -3.40 -10.24
CA MET A 277 11.62 -4.34 -10.93
C MET A 277 11.21 -3.83 -12.31
N ILE A 278 10.85 -2.56 -12.43
CA ILE A 278 10.45 -1.95 -13.70
C ILE A 278 11.65 -1.89 -14.66
N ASN A 279 12.82 -1.52 -14.14
CA ASN A 279 14.05 -1.50 -14.90
C ASN A 279 14.44 -2.90 -15.40
N ASP A 280 14.27 -3.92 -14.57
CA ASP A 280 14.50 -5.31 -14.93
C ASP A 280 13.52 -5.80 -16.03
N LEU A 281 12.24 -5.51 -15.89
CA LEU A 281 11.22 -5.83 -16.89
C LEU A 281 11.45 -5.11 -18.21
N LEU A 282 11.82 -3.83 -18.19
CA LEU A 282 12.17 -3.07 -19.40
C LEU A 282 13.43 -3.62 -20.07
N SER A 283 14.42 -4.09 -19.32
CA SER A 283 15.64 -4.68 -19.88
C SER A 283 15.40 -6.01 -20.57
N LYS A 284 14.36 -6.74 -20.17
CA LYS A 284 13.90 -8.01 -20.78
C LYS A 284 12.83 -7.79 -21.86
N GLY A 285 12.42 -6.54 -22.10
CA GLY A 285 11.37 -6.18 -23.02
C GLY A 285 11.69 -6.50 -24.46
N ASP A 286 10.68 -6.97 -25.18
CA ASP A 286 10.75 -7.18 -26.62
C ASP A 286 10.50 -5.88 -27.40
N ARG A 287 10.65 -5.94 -28.73
CA ARG A 287 10.41 -4.82 -29.64
C ARG A 287 9.01 -4.20 -29.48
N HIS A 288 8.02 -5.02 -29.15
CA HIS A 288 6.64 -4.56 -29.01
C HIS A 288 6.44 -3.67 -27.76
N ILE A 289 7.20 -3.92 -26.70
CA ILE A 289 7.22 -3.03 -25.52
C ILE A 289 7.81 -1.67 -25.88
N VAL A 290 8.92 -1.65 -26.62
CA VAL A 290 9.56 -0.42 -27.10
C VAL A 290 8.60 0.41 -27.96
N GLU A 291 7.95 -0.20 -28.95
CA GLU A 291 6.97 0.46 -29.82
C GLU A 291 5.79 1.08 -29.04
N ASN A 292 5.30 0.41 -28.00
CA ASN A 292 4.25 0.98 -27.15
C ASN A 292 4.78 2.12 -26.24
N LEU A 293 6.02 2.03 -25.77
CA LEU A 293 6.64 3.12 -25.01
C LEU A 293 6.83 4.36 -25.89
N GLU A 294 7.26 4.20 -27.15
CA GLU A 294 7.35 5.30 -28.12
C GLU A 294 6.01 6.01 -28.33
N LYS A 295 4.91 5.24 -28.45
CA LYS A 295 3.55 5.81 -28.53
C LYS A 295 3.23 6.64 -27.29
N LEU A 296 3.48 6.11 -26.10
CA LEU A 296 3.25 6.81 -24.84
C LEU A 296 4.06 8.10 -24.74
N PHE A 297 5.31 8.13 -25.26
CA PHE A 297 6.12 9.35 -25.33
C PHE A 297 5.55 10.41 -26.25
N ASN A 298 4.91 9.99 -27.33
CA ASN A 298 4.22 10.88 -28.27
C ASN A 298 2.82 11.28 -27.76
N GLU A 299 2.55 11.06 -26.45
CA GLU A 299 1.25 11.35 -25.82
C GLU A 299 0.08 10.56 -26.45
N GLU A 300 0.38 9.44 -27.11
CA GLU A 300 -0.63 8.56 -27.67
C GLU A 300 -1.16 7.60 -26.59
N ILE A 301 -2.39 7.14 -26.79
CA ILE A 301 -3.03 6.13 -25.92
C ILE A 301 -2.69 4.75 -26.46
N ILE A 302 -2.32 3.85 -25.54
CA ILE A 302 -2.17 2.43 -25.84
C ILE A 302 -3.35 1.64 -25.23
N TYR A 303 -3.76 0.56 -25.89
CA TYR A 303 -4.83 -0.30 -25.40
C TYR A 303 -4.25 -1.62 -24.91
N LYS A 304 -4.55 -1.98 -23.66
CA LYS A 304 -4.04 -3.20 -23.02
C LYS A 304 -5.10 -3.88 -22.18
N VAL A 305 -5.08 -5.20 -22.20
CA VAL A 305 -5.84 -6.00 -21.25
C VAL A 305 -5.19 -5.82 -19.88
N VAL A 306 -5.97 -5.32 -18.94
CA VAL A 306 -5.55 -5.16 -17.54
C VAL A 306 -6.55 -5.89 -16.66
N ARG A 307 -6.05 -6.75 -15.81
CA ARG A 307 -6.87 -7.54 -14.90
C ARG A 307 -6.89 -6.89 -13.52
N ASP A 308 -8.06 -6.82 -12.91
CA ASP A 308 -8.22 -6.30 -11.54
C ASP A 308 -7.61 -7.25 -10.48
N TYR A 309 -7.35 -8.50 -10.86
CA TYR A 309 -6.67 -9.50 -10.04
C TYR A 309 -5.89 -10.44 -10.93
N THR A 310 -4.65 -10.73 -10.60
CA THR A 310 -3.82 -11.67 -11.37
C THR A 310 -2.95 -12.52 -10.47
N GLU A 311 -2.69 -13.72 -10.96
CA GLU A 311 -1.46 -14.43 -10.64
C GLU A 311 -0.35 -13.77 -11.45
N TYR A 312 0.30 -12.78 -10.87
CA TYR A 312 1.45 -12.16 -11.51
C TYR A 312 2.54 -13.19 -11.71
N LYS A 313 2.99 -13.32 -12.95
CA LYS A 313 4.18 -14.10 -13.30
C LYS A 313 5.44 -13.27 -13.16
N PHE A 314 5.28 -11.93 -13.05
CA PHE A 314 6.34 -10.94 -13.04
C PHE A 314 7.31 -11.10 -14.24
N ASP A 315 6.74 -11.42 -15.39
CA ASP A 315 7.41 -11.44 -16.68
C ASP A 315 6.91 -10.28 -17.58
N SER A 316 7.38 -10.24 -18.81
CA SER A 316 7.02 -9.19 -19.76
C SER A 316 5.52 -9.09 -20.07
N SER A 317 4.73 -10.15 -19.81
CA SER A 317 3.28 -10.14 -20.01
C SER A 317 2.54 -9.27 -19.00
N ASP A 318 3.10 -9.07 -17.80
CA ASP A 318 2.50 -8.32 -16.71
C ASP A 318 2.93 -6.83 -16.68
N ILE A 319 3.82 -6.40 -17.61
CA ILE A 319 4.47 -5.09 -17.52
C ILE A 319 3.49 -3.92 -17.51
N TRP A 320 2.43 -3.98 -18.31
CA TRP A 320 1.44 -2.90 -18.42
C TRP A 320 0.55 -2.82 -17.16
N GLU A 321 0.21 -3.96 -16.58
CA GLU A 321 -0.50 -4.03 -15.30
C GLU A 321 0.38 -3.45 -14.17
N LEU A 322 1.65 -3.86 -14.11
CA LEU A 322 2.58 -3.36 -13.12
C LEU A 322 2.82 -1.85 -13.26
N PHE A 323 2.93 -1.32 -14.48
CA PHE A 323 3.02 0.11 -14.73
C PHE A 323 1.78 0.85 -14.25
N LEU A 324 0.58 0.32 -14.53
CA LEU A 324 -0.66 0.94 -14.09
C LEU A 324 -0.79 0.93 -12.57
N TYR A 325 -0.62 -0.21 -11.92
CA TYR A 325 -0.77 -0.31 -10.46
C TYR A 325 0.33 0.39 -9.68
N SER A 326 1.52 0.53 -10.26
CA SER A 326 2.61 1.30 -9.65
C SER A 326 2.50 2.81 -9.88
N GLY A 327 1.58 3.26 -10.75
CA GLY A 327 1.34 4.69 -11.02
C GLY A 327 2.20 5.30 -12.13
N TYR A 328 2.85 4.47 -12.95
CA TYR A 328 3.54 4.95 -14.15
C TYR A 328 2.59 5.17 -15.33
N LEU A 329 1.46 4.48 -15.33
CA LEU A 329 0.38 4.69 -16.26
C LEU A 329 -0.91 5.03 -15.52
N THR A 330 -1.85 5.61 -16.24
CA THR A 330 -3.20 5.86 -15.77
C THR A 330 -4.22 5.46 -16.86
N ILE A 331 -5.47 5.31 -16.45
CA ILE A 331 -6.58 5.01 -17.36
C ILE A 331 -6.98 6.31 -18.07
N ALA A 332 -7.13 6.25 -19.40
CA ALA A 332 -7.41 7.42 -20.24
C ALA A 332 -8.88 7.51 -20.72
N GLY A 333 -9.76 6.67 -20.19
CA GLY A 333 -11.17 6.65 -20.60
C GLY A 333 -11.84 5.30 -20.34
N GLU A 334 -12.95 5.08 -21.02
CA GLU A 334 -13.74 3.86 -20.87
C GLU A 334 -13.08 2.65 -21.52
N LYS A 335 -13.29 1.50 -20.93
CA LYS A 335 -12.83 0.18 -21.42
C LYS A 335 -13.45 -0.11 -22.79
N GLN A 336 -12.63 -0.58 -23.73
CA GLN A 336 -13.05 -1.01 -25.06
C GLN A 336 -12.92 -2.54 -25.17
N GLY A 337 -14.04 -3.26 -25.15
CA GLY A 337 -13.99 -4.71 -25.07
C GLY A 337 -13.32 -5.18 -23.77
N GLU A 338 -12.18 -5.86 -23.87
CA GLU A 338 -11.38 -6.27 -22.70
C GLU A 338 -10.18 -5.36 -22.41
N GLU A 339 -9.92 -4.38 -23.27
CA GLU A 339 -8.76 -3.51 -23.17
C GLU A 339 -9.08 -2.16 -22.52
N TYR A 340 -8.18 -1.67 -21.68
CA TYR A 340 -8.22 -0.33 -21.12
C TYR A 340 -7.33 0.61 -21.92
N PRO A 341 -7.80 1.84 -22.22
CA PRO A 341 -6.96 2.90 -22.75
C PRO A 341 -6.00 3.38 -21.64
N LEU A 342 -4.69 3.30 -21.89
CA LEU A 342 -3.66 3.69 -20.96
C LEU A 342 -2.83 4.83 -21.54
N ARG A 343 -2.46 5.80 -20.67
CA ARG A 343 -1.57 6.92 -20.99
C ARG A 343 -0.58 7.19 -19.86
N LEU A 344 0.43 8.00 -20.12
CA LEU A 344 1.22 8.61 -19.06
C LEU A 344 0.35 9.62 -18.30
N PRO A 345 0.38 9.64 -16.96
CA PRO A 345 -0.50 10.55 -16.21
C PRO A 345 -0.11 12.02 -16.43
N ASN A 346 1.17 12.36 -16.40
CA ASN A 346 1.63 13.74 -16.37
C ASN A 346 3.10 13.88 -16.83
N LYS A 347 3.57 15.14 -16.84
CA LYS A 347 4.92 15.51 -17.26
C LYS A 347 6.01 14.95 -16.33
N GLU A 348 5.72 14.78 -15.05
CA GLU A 348 6.67 14.18 -14.10
C GLU A 348 7.03 12.76 -14.54
N ILE A 349 6.04 11.92 -14.83
CA ILE A 349 6.22 10.56 -15.28
C ILE A 349 6.83 10.49 -16.69
N GLN A 350 6.38 11.40 -17.58
CA GLN A 350 6.95 11.50 -18.93
C GLN A 350 8.46 11.76 -18.89
N SER A 351 8.92 12.67 -18.03
CA SER A 351 10.35 12.99 -17.90
C SER A 351 11.17 11.80 -17.39
N PHE A 352 10.60 10.96 -16.53
CA PHE A 352 11.23 9.72 -16.07
C PHE A 352 11.41 8.68 -17.18
N PHE A 353 10.34 8.36 -17.87
CA PHE A 353 10.44 7.41 -18.97
C PHE A 353 11.41 7.88 -20.05
N ARG A 354 11.39 9.18 -20.35
CA ARG A 354 12.35 9.76 -21.29
C ARG A 354 13.80 9.52 -20.86
N LYS A 355 14.11 9.69 -19.58
CA LYS A 355 15.46 9.43 -19.05
C LYS A 355 15.83 7.96 -19.22
N ILE A 356 14.97 7.02 -18.80
CA ILE A 356 15.21 5.59 -18.96
C ILE A 356 15.37 5.21 -20.43
N PHE A 357 14.53 5.76 -21.31
CA PHE A 357 14.58 5.47 -22.73
C PHE A 357 15.93 5.92 -23.34
N ILE A 358 16.39 7.13 -23.02
CA ILE A 358 17.68 7.64 -23.46
C ILE A 358 18.82 6.75 -22.93
N GLU A 359 18.82 6.43 -21.64
CA GLU A 359 19.87 5.62 -21.01
C GLU A 359 19.97 4.20 -21.57
N LYS A 360 18.83 3.54 -21.83
CA LYS A 360 18.79 2.13 -22.23
C LYS A 360 18.80 1.88 -23.74
N PHE A 361 18.20 2.77 -24.52
CA PHE A 361 17.98 2.52 -25.94
C PHE A 361 18.79 3.46 -26.86
N ILE A 362 19.28 4.59 -26.37
CA ILE A 362 20.12 5.51 -27.14
C ILE A 362 21.58 5.43 -26.69
N GLY A 363 21.84 5.28 -25.38
CA GLY A 363 23.19 5.21 -24.82
C GLY A 363 23.99 3.93 -25.14
N ASN A 364 23.40 2.95 -25.80
CA ASN A 364 24.09 1.73 -26.26
C ASN A 364 24.55 1.79 -27.71
N TYR A 365 24.65 2.98 -28.30
CA TYR A 365 25.15 3.20 -29.66
C TYR A 365 26.56 3.82 -29.74
N ASP A 366 27.35 3.77 -28.62
CA ASP A 366 28.75 4.08 -28.61
C ASP A 366 29.62 2.83 -28.49
#